data_4158203c89602910975deafd9af615c3
#
_entry.id   4158203c89602910975deafd9af615c3
#
_cell.length_a   1.000
_cell.length_b   1.000
_cell.length_c   1.000
_cell.angle_alpha   90.00
_cell.angle_beta   90.00
_cell.angle_gamma   90.00
#
_symmetry.space_group_name_H-M   'P 1'
#
loop_
_entity.id
_entity.type
_entity.pdbx_description
1 polymer ?
#
loop_
_entity_poly.entity_id
_entity_poly.type
_entity_poly.pdbx_seq_one_letter_code
_entity_poly.pdbx_strand_id
1 'polypeptide(L)'
;MGDGSKSQPRFKGHYQPRVPLWGYEMGDNPQAMEKKIDAAADHGVDAFIFDWYWFDGKPFLEETVNNGFLKADNNDRLKFYLMWANHDAKGYWNHWRYDIDSLIWEGTVDWKNYRIVVERVITKYFGHSS
;
A
#
# COMPACT_ATOMS: atom_id res chain seq x y z
N MET A 1 2.41 4.09 -2.32
CA MET A 1 2.47 4.36 -3.76
C MET A 1 2.42 5.84 -4.00
N GLY A 2 3.41 6.55 -3.86
CA GLY A 2 3.55 7.98 -4.13
C GLY A 2 4.99 8.30 -4.43
N ASP A 3 5.63 7.40 -5.19
CA ASP A 3 6.96 7.68 -5.69
C ASP A 3 6.87 8.89 -6.63
N GLY A 4 7.46 10.00 -6.21
CA GLY A 4 7.54 11.20 -7.04
C GLY A 4 8.14 10.95 -8.42
N SER A 5 8.86 9.83 -8.62
CA SER A 5 9.34 9.39 -9.93
C SER A 5 8.21 9.12 -10.92
N LYS A 6 7.03 8.72 -10.43
CA LYS A 6 5.84 8.47 -11.28
C LYS A 6 5.16 9.75 -11.76
N SER A 7 5.47 10.87 -11.15
CA SER A 7 4.97 12.18 -11.59
C SER A 7 5.81 12.81 -12.69
N GLN A 8 6.97 12.23 -13.01
CA GLN A 8 7.83 12.73 -14.07
C GLN A 8 7.24 12.49 -15.47
N PRO A 9 7.51 13.36 -16.43
CA PRO A 9 7.09 13.14 -17.81
C PRO A 9 7.60 11.80 -18.34
N ARG A 10 6.71 10.99 -18.89
CA ARG A 10 7.03 9.65 -19.41
C ARG A 10 7.41 9.65 -20.89
N PHE A 11 7.07 10.73 -21.60
CA PHE A 11 7.38 10.93 -23.01
C PHE A 11 7.43 12.41 -23.32
N LYS A 12 7.99 12.81 -24.43
CA LYS A 12 8.05 14.21 -24.88
C LYS A 12 6.64 14.79 -25.02
N GLY A 13 6.37 15.87 -24.29
CA GLY A 13 5.05 16.53 -24.28
C GLY A 13 4.08 15.97 -23.23
N HIS A 14 4.48 14.96 -22.43
CA HIS A 14 3.68 14.55 -21.28
C HIS A 14 3.67 15.67 -20.24
N TYR A 15 2.48 16.08 -19.87
CA TYR A 15 2.22 17.09 -18.85
C TYR A 15 1.37 16.50 -17.73
N GLN A 16 1.82 16.67 -16.49
CA GLN A 16 1.09 16.25 -15.28
C GLN A 16 0.24 17.44 -14.79
N PRO A 17 -1.08 17.48 -15.12
CA PRO A 17 -1.88 18.69 -14.96
C PRO A 17 -2.29 19.00 -13.53
N ARG A 18 -2.26 17.99 -12.65
CA ARG A 18 -2.71 18.15 -11.26
C ARG A 18 -1.61 17.76 -10.30
N VAL A 19 -1.26 18.69 -9.43
CA VAL A 19 -0.41 18.46 -8.28
C VAL A 19 -1.32 18.37 -7.06
N PRO A 20 -1.21 17.35 -6.20
CA PRO A 20 -1.94 17.27 -4.95
C PRO A 20 -1.69 18.51 -4.07
N LEU A 21 -2.66 18.90 -3.25
CA LEU A 21 -2.56 20.07 -2.37
C LEU A 21 -1.31 19.99 -1.46
N TRP A 22 -0.96 18.81 -1.01
CA TRP A 22 0.21 18.54 -0.16
C TRP A 22 1.47 18.16 -0.95
N GLY A 23 1.43 18.27 -2.28
CA GLY A 23 2.49 17.73 -3.15
C GLY A 23 2.43 16.21 -3.30
N TYR A 24 3.49 15.64 -3.89
CA TYR A 24 3.62 14.20 -4.03
C TYR A 24 4.35 13.65 -2.80
N GLU A 25 3.59 13.03 -1.90
CA GLU A 25 4.13 12.45 -0.66
C GLU A 25 4.14 10.92 -0.71
N MET A 26 5.19 10.34 -0.18
CA MET A 26 5.33 8.89 -0.07
C MET A 26 4.46 8.36 1.06
N GLY A 27 3.74 7.27 0.81
CA GLY A 27 2.88 6.65 1.82
C GLY A 27 3.63 5.92 2.93
N ASP A 28 4.90 5.60 2.70
CA ASP A 28 5.81 4.96 3.66
C ASP A 28 6.62 5.96 4.51
N ASN A 29 6.32 7.26 4.37
CA ASN A 29 6.90 8.31 5.20
C ASN A 29 5.98 8.58 6.41
N PRO A 30 6.46 8.46 7.68
CA PRO A 30 5.65 8.69 8.87
C PRO A 30 5.04 10.09 8.94
N GLN A 31 5.81 11.14 8.64
CA GLN A 31 5.33 12.53 8.70
C GLN A 31 4.25 12.83 7.64
N ALA A 32 4.36 12.22 6.46
CA ALA A 32 3.29 12.29 5.46
C ALA A 32 2.05 11.53 5.90
N MET A 33 2.23 10.42 6.62
CA MET A 33 1.13 9.62 7.15
C MET A 33 0.43 10.34 8.31
N GLU A 34 1.16 11.01 9.19
CA GLU A 34 0.61 11.83 10.29
C GLU A 34 -0.38 12.88 9.78
N LYS A 35 -0.02 13.61 8.73
CA LYS A 35 -0.94 14.57 8.09
C LYS A 35 -2.22 13.91 7.57
N LYS A 36 -2.09 12.70 7.00
CA LYS A 36 -3.24 11.94 6.48
C LYS A 36 -4.12 11.43 7.60
N ILE A 37 -3.53 10.95 8.70
CA ILE A 37 -4.24 10.50 9.90
C ILE A 37 -5.01 11.67 10.51
N ASP A 38 -4.37 12.82 10.71
CA ASP A 38 -5.02 14.01 11.26
C ASP A 38 -6.18 14.46 10.39
N ALA A 39 -5.94 14.61 9.08
CA ALA A 39 -7.00 15.02 8.17
C ALA A 39 -8.17 14.03 8.13
N ALA A 40 -7.92 12.73 8.17
CA ALA A 40 -8.95 11.71 8.17
C ALA A 40 -9.76 11.72 9.48
N ALA A 41 -9.08 11.69 10.62
CA ALA A 41 -9.72 11.68 11.94
C ALA A 41 -10.53 12.96 12.20
N ASP A 42 -10.02 14.13 11.83
CA ASP A 42 -10.71 15.41 11.97
C ASP A 42 -11.98 15.50 11.10
N HIS A 43 -12.11 14.63 10.10
CA HIS A 43 -13.28 14.56 9.22
C HIS A 43 -14.15 13.31 9.43
N GLY A 44 -13.97 12.63 10.57
CA GLY A 44 -14.85 11.54 11.00
C GLY A 44 -14.55 10.17 10.37
N VAL A 45 -13.34 9.96 9.90
CA VAL A 45 -12.87 8.63 9.48
C VAL A 45 -12.38 7.89 10.72
N ASP A 46 -12.81 6.65 10.92
CA ASP A 46 -12.47 5.83 12.08
C ASP A 46 -11.33 4.84 11.79
N ALA A 47 -11.15 4.45 10.55
CA ALA A 47 -10.16 3.44 10.19
C ALA A 47 -9.61 3.61 8.77
N PHE A 48 -8.35 3.21 8.60
CA PHE A 48 -7.75 3.01 7.28
C PHE A 48 -7.77 1.55 6.88
N ILE A 49 -7.99 1.30 5.58
CA ILE A 49 -7.84 0.00 4.94
C ILE A 49 -6.57 0.04 4.11
N PHE A 50 -5.66 -0.90 4.37
CA PHE A 50 -4.45 -1.04 3.58
C PHE A 50 -4.57 -2.24 2.65
N ASP A 51 -4.49 -1.99 1.34
CA ASP A 51 -4.32 -3.05 0.34
C ASP A 51 -3.02 -3.78 0.61
N TRP A 52 -3.11 -5.10 0.73
CA TRP A 52 -1.99 -5.96 1.01
C TRP A 52 -2.04 -7.17 0.09
N TYR A 53 -0.89 -7.61 -0.37
CA TYR A 53 -0.78 -8.71 -1.32
C TYR A 53 0.29 -9.70 -0.90
N TRP A 54 0.14 -10.91 -1.39
CA TRP A 54 1.13 -11.95 -1.27
C TRP A 54 1.40 -12.53 -2.66
N PHE A 55 2.57 -12.25 -3.22
CA PHE A 55 2.95 -12.72 -4.53
C PHE A 55 4.26 -13.48 -4.48
N ASP A 56 4.33 -14.62 -5.17
CA ASP A 56 5.54 -15.44 -5.28
C ASP A 56 6.20 -15.71 -3.91
N GLY A 57 5.39 -16.01 -2.90
CA GLY A 57 5.85 -16.35 -1.56
C GLY A 57 6.34 -15.18 -0.69
N LYS A 58 6.04 -13.92 -1.06
CA LYS A 58 6.45 -12.72 -0.30
C LYS A 58 5.36 -11.65 -0.28
N PRO A 59 5.37 -10.78 0.74
CA PRO A 59 4.43 -9.67 0.84
C PRO A 59 4.74 -8.58 -0.20
N PHE A 60 3.69 -7.86 -0.59
CA PHE A 60 3.79 -6.72 -1.47
C PHE A 60 2.87 -5.59 -0.99
N LEU A 61 3.30 -4.33 -1.12
CA LEU A 61 2.65 -3.10 -0.66
C LEU A 61 2.50 -2.98 0.88
N GLU A 62 3.34 -3.61 1.66
CA GLU A 62 3.27 -3.48 3.11
C GLU A 62 4.05 -2.27 3.68
N GLU A 63 4.87 -1.59 2.87
CA GLU A 63 5.70 -0.49 3.33
C GLU A 63 4.88 0.68 3.87
N THR A 64 3.74 0.97 3.25
CA THR A 64 2.85 2.06 3.68
C THR A 64 2.32 1.83 5.09
N VAL A 65 1.92 0.62 5.43
CA VAL A 65 1.50 0.31 6.80
C VAL A 65 2.69 0.22 7.74
N ASN A 66 3.78 -0.48 7.35
CA ASN A 66 4.92 -0.74 8.22
C ASN A 66 5.77 0.48 8.53
N ASN A 67 6.03 1.32 7.54
CA ASN A 67 6.94 2.44 7.65
C ASN A 67 6.21 3.77 7.75
N GLY A 68 5.00 3.86 7.22
CA GLY A 68 4.14 5.03 7.34
C GLY A 68 3.27 4.96 8.60
N PHE A 69 2.20 4.17 8.55
CA PHE A 69 1.16 4.18 9.57
C PHE A 69 1.64 3.75 10.97
N LEU A 70 2.29 2.59 11.07
CA LEU A 70 2.73 2.06 12.37
C LEU A 70 3.86 2.87 13.03
N LYS A 71 4.51 3.77 12.28
CA LYS A 71 5.55 4.68 12.79
C LYS A 71 5.10 6.12 12.92
N ALA A 72 3.88 6.43 12.55
CA ALA A 72 3.32 7.76 12.75
C ALA A 72 3.03 7.99 14.24
N ASP A 73 3.42 9.14 14.77
CA ASP A 73 3.27 9.45 16.21
C ASP A 73 1.81 9.57 16.67
N ASN A 74 0.89 9.77 15.73
CA ASN A 74 -0.55 9.91 15.96
C ASN A 74 -1.38 8.72 15.45
N ASN A 75 -0.78 7.55 15.28
CA ASN A 75 -1.46 6.38 14.72
C ASN A 75 -2.60 5.83 15.59
N ASP A 76 -2.60 6.16 16.89
CA ASP A 76 -3.66 5.84 17.85
C ASP A 76 -5.00 6.54 17.57
N ARG A 77 -4.98 7.59 16.75
CA ARG A 77 -6.20 8.33 16.36
C ARG A 77 -7.11 7.54 15.41
N LEU A 78 -6.57 6.58 14.67
CA LEU A 78 -7.31 5.74 13.73
C LEU A 78 -7.02 4.26 13.96
N LYS A 79 -8.02 3.44 13.69
CA LYS A 79 -7.81 2.01 13.55
C LYS A 79 -7.33 1.67 12.14
N PHE A 80 -6.79 0.47 11.97
CA PHE A 80 -6.46 -0.03 10.63
C PHE A 80 -6.80 -1.51 10.49
N TYR A 81 -6.97 -1.94 9.25
CA TYR A 81 -6.99 -3.36 8.89
C TYR A 81 -6.42 -3.58 7.49
N LEU A 82 -5.98 -4.79 7.26
CA LEU A 82 -5.43 -5.20 5.98
C LEU A 82 -6.54 -5.77 5.10
N MET A 83 -6.58 -5.34 3.86
CA MET A 83 -7.36 -5.98 2.82
C MET A 83 -6.41 -6.85 1.99
N TRP A 84 -6.40 -8.14 2.28
CA TRP A 84 -5.62 -9.07 1.48
C TRP A 84 -6.31 -9.33 0.15
N ALA A 85 -5.79 -8.73 -0.91
CA ALA A 85 -6.23 -8.94 -2.26
C ALA A 85 -5.59 -10.22 -2.81
N ASN A 86 -6.32 -11.32 -2.69
CA ASN A 86 -5.86 -12.66 -3.09
C ASN A 86 -6.18 -12.94 -4.56
N HIS A 87 -5.38 -12.39 -5.45
CA HIS A 87 -5.49 -12.60 -6.90
C HIS A 87 -4.12 -12.44 -7.58
N ASP A 88 -3.99 -12.99 -8.77
CA ASP A 88 -2.79 -12.84 -9.59
C ASP A 88 -2.58 -11.40 -10.07
N ALA A 89 -1.32 -11.00 -10.15
CA ALA A 89 -0.95 -9.77 -10.84
C ALA A 89 -0.70 -10.06 -12.32
N LYS A 90 -1.47 -9.40 -13.17
CA LYS A 90 -1.41 -9.56 -14.63
C LYS A 90 -0.79 -8.34 -15.33
N GLY A 91 -0.62 -8.45 -16.64
CA GLY A 91 0.04 -7.47 -17.49
C GLY A 91 -0.51 -6.04 -17.40
N TYR A 92 -1.79 -5.85 -17.05
CA TYR A 92 -2.38 -4.53 -16.83
C TYR A 92 -1.74 -3.74 -15.66
N TRP A 93 -1.01 -4.39 -14.76
CA TRP A 93 -0.23 -3.73 -13.72
C TRP A 93 1.09 -3.14 -14.26
N ASN A 94 1.47 -3.55 -15.46
CA ASN A 94 2.67 -3.05 -16.12
C ASN A 94 2.28 -2.37 -17.45
N HIS A 95 2.13 -1.06 -17.42
CA HIS A 95 1.75 -0.24 -18.58
C HIS A 95 2.73 -0.26 -19.75
N TRP A 96 3.88 -0.89 -19.59
CA TRP A 96 4.84 -1.15 -20.68
C TRP A 96 4.57 -2.47 -21.42
N ARG A 97 3.65 -3.29 -20.92
CA ARG A 97 3.27 -4.56 -21.55
C ARG A 97 2.02 -4.38 -22.40
N TYR A 98 2.08 -4.85 -23.62
CA TYR A 98 0.93 -4.91 -24.54
C TYR A 98 0.03 -6.13 -24.25
N ASP A 99 0.57 -7.17 -23.64
CA ASP A 99 -0.17 -8.36 -23.24
C ASP A 99 -0.73 -8.18 -21.82
N ILE A 100 -1.98 -7.76 -21.77
CA ILE A 100 -2.69 -7.47 -20.51
C ILE A 100 -3.06 -8.73 -19.72
N ASP A 101 -3.11 -9.89 -20.35
CA ASP A 101 -3.49 -11.15 -19.72
C ASP A 101 -2.29 -11.97 -19.24
N SER A 102 -1.07 -11.57 -19.58
CA SER A 102 0.12 -12.28 -19.11
C SER A 102 0.27 -12.21 -17.60
N LEU A 103 0.53 -13.35 -16.98
CA LEU A 103 0.86 -13.44 -15.55
C LEU A 103 2.19 -12.71 -15.29
N ILE A 104 2.22 -11.82 -14.29
CA ILE A 104 3.43 -11.16 -13.80
C ILE A 104 3.87 -11.83 -12.49
N TRP A 105 2.96 -11.94 -11.52
CA TRP A 105 3.17 -12.58 -10.22
C TRP A 105 1.99 -13.44 -9.86
N GLU A 106 2.27 -14.63 -9.35
CA GLU A 106 1.26 -15.55 -8.88
C GLU A 106 0.75 -15.13 -7.49
N GLY A 107 -0.57 -14.94 -7.38
CA GLY A 107 -1.26 -14.65 -6.12
C GLY A 107 -1.85 -15.88 -5.46
N THR A 108 -1.77 -17.05 -6.11
CA THR A 108 -2.28 -18.30 -5.55
C THR A 108 -1.52 -18.67 -4.29
N VAL A 109 -2.26 -18.92 -3.22
CA VAL A 109 -1.70 -19.27 -1.91
C VAL A 109 -2.10 -20.70 -1.56
N ASP A 110 -1.12 -21.58 -1.53
CA ASP A 110 -1.24 -22.94 -1.01
C ASP A 110 -1.37 -22.93 0.53
N TRP A 111 -1.66 -24.10 1.12
CA TRP A 111 -1.81 -24.23 2.57
C TRP A 111 -0.55 -23.85 3.36
N LYS A 112 0.63 -24.11 2.82
CA LYS A 112 1.90 -23.75 3.45
C LYS A 112 2.10 -22.23 3.47
N ASN A 113 1.91 -21.60 2.34
CA ASN A 113 2.00 -20.13 2.23
C ASN A 113 0.91 -19.44 3.05
N TYR A 114 -0.32 -19.98 3.09
CA TYR A 114 -1.38 -19.46 3.93
C TYR A 114 -0.97 -19.37 5.41
N ARG A 115 -0.36 -20.43 5.95
CA ARG A 115 0.14 -20.40 7.33
C ARG A 115 1.19 -19.33 7.55
N ILE A 116 2.12 -19.15 6.61
CA ILE A 116 3.15 -18.10 6.68
C ILE A 116 2.50 -16.71 6.69
N VAL A 117 1.49 -16.48 5.84
CA VAL A 117 0.74 -15.23 5.80
C VAL A 117 0.04 -14.96 7.13
N VAL A 118 -0.67 -15.95 7.67
CA VAL A 118 -1.38 -15.84 8.96
C VAL A 118 -0.40 -15.52 10.10
N GLU A 119 0.69 -16.28 10.22
CA GLU A 119 1.73 -16.04 11.23
C GLU A 119 2.32 -14.64 11.11
N ARG A 120 2.60 -14.19 9.88
CA ARG A 120 3.09 -12.84 9.64
C ARG A 120 2.10 -11.77 10.11
N VAL A 121 0.82 -11.90 9.73
CA VAL A 121 -0.22 -10.94 10.10
C VAL A 121 -0.41 -10.88 11.62
N ILE A 122 -0.47 -12.03 12.29
CA ILE A 122 -0.60 -12.10 13.75
C ILE A 122 0.60 -11.44 14.43
N THR A 123 1.81 -11.83 14.04
CA THR A 123 3.04 -11.37 14.69
C THR A 123 3.31 -9.89 14.47
N LYS A 124 3.04 -9.41 13.27
CA LYS A 124 3.45 -8.07 12.86
C LYS A 124 2.40 -6.99 13.11
N TYR A 125 1.12 -7.36 13.03
CA TYR A 125 0.03 -6.38 13.07
C TYR A 125 -0.91 -6.55 14.26
N PHE A 126 -1.28 -7.77 14.64
CA PHE A 126 -2.23 -7.97 15.74
C PHE A 126 -1.61 -7.75 17.12
N GLY A 127 -0.30 -7.85 17.25
CA GLY A 127 0.42 -7.53 18.48
C GLY A 127 0.75 -6.03 18.63
N HIS A 128 0.39 -5.20 17.65
CA HIS A 128 0.61 -3.76 17.73
C HIS A 128 -0.46 -3.14 18.62
N SER A 129 -0.05 -2.66 19.79
CA SER A 129 -0.93 -1.87 20.67
C SER A 129 -1.05 -0.46 20.07
N SER A 130 -2.20 -0.16 19.52
CA SER A 130 -2.62 1.21 19.22
C SER A 130 -3.16 1.89 20.45
#